data_c88c1466f48fe06ce984f4b5c51143fb
#
_entry.id   c88c1466f48fe06ce984f4b5c51143fb
#
_cell.length_a   1.000
_cell.length_b   1.000
_cell.length_c   1.000
_cell.angle_alpha   90.00
_cell.angle_beta   90.00
_cell.angle_gamma   90.00
#
_symmetry.space_group_name_H-M   'P 1'
#
loop_
_entity.id
_entity.type
_entity.pdbx_description
1 polymer ?
#
loop_
_entity_poly.entity_id
_entity_poly.type
_entity_poly.pdbx_seq_one_letter_code
_entity_poly.pdbx_strand_id
1 'polypeptide(L)'
;GFGKTKKYSDGKKVENIEDLFFEFLRVAEDIKPKVIVAENVAGLMMGEAKQYYYKITNEFEKIGYDVSSMVLDSSHYGVPQTRKRVIFIAVREDVTEAVGLTFMNIAGIFPDKFSEAITCGDAFSDLEYDEEEIKMLTEKFSKGSHFETASKMPKDPDKVLTGCDYHPKGHHFNMKRISRHKPAPTITASGGCIHWSEMRKLALCESQRAMSLPDD
;
A
#
# COMPACT_ATOMS: atom_id res chain seq x y z
N GLY A 1 -2.94 -8.03 -8.51
CA GLY A 1 -2.51 -9.37 -8.83
C GLY A 1 -1.12 -9.59 -8.30
N PHE A 2 -0.85 -10.74 -7.76
CA PHE A 2 0.52 -11.22 -7.57
C PHE A 2 1.23 -11.03 -8.91
N GLY A 3 2.27 -10.19 -8.93
CA GLY A 3 2.96 -9.86 -10.14
C GLY A 3 3.43 -11.13 -10.81
N LYS A 4 3.07 -11.32 -12.09
CA LYS A 4 3.72 -12.35 -12.90
C LYS A 4 5.21 -12.05 -12.84
N THR A 5 5.95 -12.84 -12.07
CA THR A 5 7.41 -12.83 -12.04
C THR A 5 7.86 -13.02 -13.48
N LYS A 6 8.50 -12.02 -14.06
CA LYS A 6 9.20 -12.18 -15.33
C LYS A 6 10.22 -13.29 -15.12
N LYS A 7 10.02 -14.43 -15.80
CA LYS A 7 11.06 -15.44 -15.92
C LYS A 7 12.25 -14.76 -16.64
N TYR A 8 13.27 -14.37 -15.90
CA TYR A 8 14.54 -14.03 -16.48
C TYR A 8 15.17 -15.32 -17.01
N SER A 9 15.49 -15.35 -18.30
CA SER A 9 16.02 -16.50 -19.05
C SER A 9 17.52 -16.66 -18.85
N ASP A 10 17.98 -16.89 -17.64
CA ASP A 10 19.40 -17.12 -17.37
C ASP A 10 19.64 -18.22 -16.33
N GLY A 11 18.93 -19.33 -16.44
CA GLY A 11 19.28 -20.59 -15.76
C GLY A 11 19.42 -20.54 -14.23
N LYS A 12 19.33 -19.38 -13.59
CA LYS A 12 19.27 -19.23 -12.13
C LYS A 12 17.81 -19.36 -11.70
N LYS A 13 17.56 -20.34 -10.83
CA LYS A 13 16.32 -20.45 -10.06
C LYS A 13 16.02 -19.06 -9.49
N VAL A 14 15.00 -18.38 -10.02
CA VAL A 14 14.44 -17.21 -9.35
C VAL A 14 13.85 -17.76 -8.06
N GLU A 15 14.46 -17.47 -6.93
CA GLU A 15 13.86 -17.68 -5.64
C GLU A 15 12.51 -16.98 -5.68
N ASN A 16 11.44 -17.74 -5.49
CA ASN A 16 10.10 -17.18 -5.49
C ASN A 16 10.04 -16.17 -4.33
N ILE A 17 9.72 -14.92 -4.63
CA ILE A 17 9.50 -13.89 -3.59
C ILE A 17 8.47 -14.38 -2.56
N GLU A 18 7.61 -15.31 -2.98
CA GLU A 18 6.65 -16.03 -2.15
C GLU A 18 7.33 -16.84 -1.03
N ASP A 19 8.55 -17.36 -1.25
CA ASP A 19 9.29 -18.15 -0.27
C ASP A 19 9.87 -17.28 0.88
N LEU A 20 10.04 -15.97 0.67
CA LEU A 20 10.55 -15.05 1.70
C LEU A 20 9.65 -14.98 2.94
N PHE A 21 8.35 -15.18 2.78
CA PHE A 21 7.46 -15.20 3.94
C PHE A 21 7.71 -16.43 4.81
N PHE A 22 8.02 -17.58 4.21
CA PHE A 22 8.35 -18.79 4.96
C PHE A 22 9.71 -18.72 5.63
N GLU A 23 10.69 -18.02 5.02
CA GLU A 23 11.96 -17.72 5.69
C GLU A 23 11.76 -16.79 6.91
N PHE A 24 10.87 -15.82 6.81
CA PHE A 24 10.46 -15.00 7.95
C PHE A 24 9.85 -15.85 9.07
N LEU A 25 8.97 -16.81 8.75
CA LEU A 25 8.38 -17.73 9.73
C LEU A 25 9.44 -18.66 10.36
N ARG A 26 10.40 -19.15 9.58
CA ARG A 26 11.53 -19.94 10.09
C ARG A 26 12.34 -19.15 11.13
N VAL A 27 12.63 -17.88 10.85
CA VAL A 27 13.31 -17.01 11.83
C VAL A 27 12.45 -16.79 13.08
N ALA A 28 11.15 -16.62 12.91
CA ALA A 28 10.21 -16.47 14.01
C ALA A 28 10.15 -17.72 14.92
N GLU A 29 10.23 -18.92 14.33
CA GLU A 29 10.30 -20.21 15.05
C GLU A 29 11.58 -20.31 15.90
N ASP A 30 12.72 -19.82 15.40
CA ASP A 30 13.99 -19.81 16.13
C ASP A 30 13.97 -18.78 17.29
N ILE A 31 13.49 -17.56 17.05
CA ILE A 31 13.50 -16.45 18.02
C ILE A 31 12.38 -16.58 19.06
N LYS A 32 11.27 -17.18 18.67
CA LYS A 32 10.05 -17.36 19.49
C LYS A 32 9.53 -16.06 20.13
N PRO A 33 9.30 -15.00 19.35
CA PRO A 33 8.76 -13.74 19.90
C PRO A 33 7.36 -13.96 20.47
N LYS A 34 6.94 -13.13 21.43
CA LYS A 34 5.60 -13.22 22.02
C LYS A 34 4.51 -12.85 21.01
N VAL A 35 4.80 -11.91 20.13
CA VAL A 35 3.89 -11.41 19.09
C VAL A 35 4.66 -11.24 17.79
N ILE A 36 4.03 -11.62 16.69
CA ILE A 36 4.52 -11.42 15.32
C ILE A 36 3.50 -10.52 14.59
N VAL A 37 3.99 -9.47 13.94
CA VAL A 37 3.19 -8.66 13.02
C VAL A 37 3.80 -8.78 11.63
N ALA A 38 2.97 -9.21 10.66
CA ALA A 38 3.41 -9.33 9.28
C ALA A 38 2.43 -8.60 8.34
N GLU A 39 2.97 -8.01 7.27
CA GLU A 39 2.20 -7.27 6.27
C GLU A 39 2.36 -7.90 4.89
N ASN A 40 1.25 -7.92 4.15
CA ASN A 40 1.29 -8.31 2.74
C ASN A 40 0.22 -7.55 1.94
N VAL A 41 0.28 -7.67 0.62
CA VAL A 41 -0.72 -7.06 -0.28
C VAL A 41 -2.10 -7.68 -0.06
N ALA A 42 -3.16 -6.86 -0.07
CA ALA A 42 -4.53 -7.33 0.13
C ALA A 42 -4.98 -8.40 -0.88
N GLY A 43 -4.36 -8.42 -2.07
CA GLY A 43 -4.59 -9.46 -3.08
C GLY A 43 -4.27 -10.89 -2.64
N LEU A 44 -3.49 -11.05 -1.57
CA LEU A 44 -3.20 -12.34 -0.96
C LEU A 44 -4.47 -13.09 -0.51
N MET A 45 -5.51 -12.37 -0.12
CA MET A 45 -6.80 -12.95 0.31
C MET A 45 -7.77 -13.22 -0.84
N MET A 46 -7.37 -13.02 -2.11
CA MET A 46 -8.24 -13.05 -3.28
C MET A 46 -7.74 -14.04 -4.35
N GLY A 47 -8.68 -14.64 -5.08
CA GLY A 47 -8.37 -15.52 -6.22
C GLY A 47 -7.44 -16.69 -5.86
N GLU A 48 -6.54 -17.04 -6.77
CA GLU A 48 -5.57 -18.14 -6.59
C GLU A 48 -4.59 -17.88 -5.43
N ALA A 49 -4.31 -16.62 -5.13
CA ALA A 49 -3.43 -16.24 -4.02
C ALA A 49 -3.98 -16.63 -2.64
N LYS A 50 -5.30 -16.90 -2.54
CA LYS A 50 -5.93 -17.34 -1.29
C LYS A 50 -5.37 -18.67 -0.78
N GLN A 51 -4.90 -19.54 -1.66
CA GLN A 51 -4.23 -20.78 -1.25
C GLN A 51 -2.94 -20.51 -0.48
N TYR A 52 -2.21 -19.45 -0.88
CA TYR A 52 -1.00 -19.03 -0.19
C TYR A 52 -1.30 -18.39 1.17
N TYR A 53 -2.39 -17.63 1.28
CA TYR A 53 -2.89 -17.13 2.56
C TYR A 53 -3.15 -18.28 3.56
N TYR A 54 -3.83 -19.37 3.13
CA TYR A 54 -4.05 -20.53 4.00
C TYR A 54 -2.76 -21.26 4.38
N LYS A 55 -1.78 -21.32 3.48
CA LYS A 55 -0.47 -21.86 3.85
C LYS A 55 0.19 -21.05 4.95
N ILE A 56 0.17 -19.73 4.85
CA ILE A 56 0.73 -18.83 5.86
C ILE A 56 0.08 -19.04 7.22
N THR A 57 -1.26 -19.05 7.28
CA THR A 57 -1.98 -19.24 8.55
C THR A 57 -1.67 -20.59 9.18
N ASN A 58 -1.66 -21.67 8.39
CA ASN A 58 -1.30 -23.00 8.87
C ASN A 58 0.15 -23.08 9.38
N GLU A 59 1.09 -22.38 8.74
CA GLU A 59 2.48 -22.36 9.23
C GLU A 59 2.62 -21.60 10.56
N PHE A 60 1.88 -20.51 10.77
CA PHE A 60 1.83 -19.86 12.08
C PHE A 60 1.35 -20.81 13.18
N GLU A 61 0.25 -21.55 12.91
CA GLU A 61 -0.30 -22.53 13.85
C GLU A 61 0.70 -23.64 14.16
N LYS A 62 1.40 -24.18 13.14
CA LYS A 62 2.42 -25.24 13.33
C LYS A 62 3.58 -24.81 14.21
N ILE A 63 3.97 -23.56 14.18
CA ILE A 63 5.07 -23.02 15.01
C ILE A 63 4.59 -22.50 16.37
N GLY A 64 3.32 -22.78 16.76
CA GLY A 64 2.76 -22.48 18.09
C GLY A 64 2.24 -21.06 18.26
N TYR A 65 1.60 -20.48 17.21
CA TYR A 65 0.98 -19.16 17.27
C TYR A 65 -0.48 -19.18 16.88
N ASP A 66 -1.31 -18.57 17.70
CA ASP A 66 -2.67 -18.17 17.31
C ASP A 66 -2.60 -16.95 16.40
N VAL A 67 -3.15 -17.04 15.19
CA VAL A 67 -3.07 -15.99 14.19
C VAL A 67 -4.43 -15.41 13.84
N SER A 68 -4.50 -14.09 13.77
CA SER A 68 -5.62 -13.36 13.17
C SER A 68 -5.11 -12.47 12.04
N SER A 69 -5.95 -12.22 11.04
CA SER A 69 -5.59 -11.36 9.92
C SER A 69 -6.75 -10.49 9.49
N MET A 70 -6.45 -9.26 9.09
CA MET A 70 -7.44 -8.30 8.64
C MET A 70 -6.88 -7.45 7.48
N VAL A 71 -7.73 -7.13 6.50
CA VAL A 71 -7.38 -6.13 5.49
C VAL A 71 -7.64 -4.75 6.06
N LEU A 72 -6.56 -4.00 6.27
CA LEU A 72 -6.62 -2.62 6.72
C LEU A 72 -6.39 -1.66 5.55
N ASP A 73 -7.10 -0.53 5.56
CA ASP A 73 -6.87 0.59 4.64
C ASP A 73 -6.30 1.75 5.44
N SER A 74 -5.08 2.18 5.13
CA SER A 74 -4.37 3.22 5.88
C SER A 74 -5.16 4.53 6.00
N SER A 75 -6.04 4.84 5.04
CA SER A 75 -6.88 6.03 5.09
C SER A 75 -7.88 6.04 6.26
N HIS A 76 -8.15 4.90 6.88
CA HIS A 76 -8.99 4.79 8.08
C HIS A 76 -8.21 4.92 9.39
N TYR A 77 -6.89 5.12 9.31
CA TYR A 77 -5.97 5.16 10.44
C TYR A 77 -5.11 6.44 10.45
N GLY A 78 -5.68 7.56 9.98
CA GLY A 78 -5.02 8.87 10.01
C GLY A 78 -3.96 9.10 8.93
N VAL A 79 -3.80 8.19 7.97
CA VAL A 79 -2.88 8.35 6.84
C VAL A 79 -3.65 8.91 5.64
N PRO A 80 -3.25 10.05 5.04
CA PRO A 80 -3.95 10.64 3.90
C PRO A 80 -3.70 9.88 2.58
N GLN A 81 -3.67 8.55 2.66
CA GLN A 81 -3.45 7.65 1.53
C GLN A 81 -4.32 6.40 1.64
N THR A 82 -5.00 6.04 0.56
CA THR A 82 -5.68 4.76 0.41
C THR A 82 -4.65 3.68 0.06
N ARG A 83 -4.31 2.84 1.05
CA ARG A 83 -3.39 1.72 0.88
C ARG A 83 -3.90 0.51 1.64
N LYS A 84 -4.45 -0.46 0.91
CA LYS A 84 -4.99 -1.69 1.49
C LYS A 84 -3.91 -2.75 1.63
N ARG A 85 -3.79 -3.29 2.86
CA ARG A 85 -2.85 -4.35 3.19
C ARG A 85 -3.52 -5.39 4.09
N VAL A 86 -3.18 -6.66 3.89
CA VAL A 86 -3.49 -7.68 4.89
C VAL A 86 -2.41 -7.61 5.96
N ILE A 87 -2.85 -7.46 7.19
CA ILE A 87 -2.00 -7.50 8.37
C ILE A 87 -2.30 -8.80 9.10
N PHE A 88 -1.26 -9.58 9.40
CA PHE A 88 -1.31 -10.73 10.27
C PHE A 88 -0.80 -10.30 11.64
N ILE A 89 -1.53 -10.64 12.68
CA ILE A 89 -1.07 -10.55 14.06
C ILE A 89 -1.13 -11.97 14.61
N ALA A 90 0.02 -12.52 14.94
CA ALA A 90 0.15 -13.85 15.51
C ALA A 90 0.70 -13.73 16.94
N VAL A 91 0.01 -14.31 17.89
CA VAL A 91 0.36 -14.29 19.32
C VAL A 91 0.71 -15.72 19.73
N ARG A 92 1.84 -15.89 20.43
CA ARG A 92 2.30 -17.22 20.86
C ARG A 92 1.29 -17.83 21.83
N GLU A 93 1.01 -19.13 21.69
CA GLU A 93 -0.06 -19.84 22.42
C GLU A 93 0.03 -19.68 23.97
N ASP A 94 1.23 -19.72 24.55
CA ASP A 94 1.39 -19.49 25.99
C ASP A 94 0.99 -18.07 26.44
N VAL A 95 1.09 -17.10 25.51
CA VAL A 95 0.69 -15.71 25.77
C VAL A 95 -0.80 -15.55 25.61
N THR A 96 -1.42 -16.15 24.58
CA THR A 96 -2.88 -16.13 24.39
C THR A 96 -3.60 -16.78 25.57
N GLU A 97 -3.10 -17.92 26.06
CA GLU A 97 -3.61 -18.59 27.26
C GLU A 97 -3.51 -17.69 28.50
N ALA A 98 -2.32 -17.07 28.72
CA ALA A 98 -2.08 -16.24 29.89
C ALA A 98 -2.96 -14.97 29.97
N VAL A 99 -3.37 -14.40 28.81
CA VAL A 99 -4.18 -13.18 28.74
C VAL A 99 -5.66 -13.47 28.40
N GLY A 100 -6.07 -14.72 28.27
CA GLY A 100 -7.44 -15.12 27.97
C GLY A 100 -7.88 -14.78 26.53
N LEU A 101 -6.94 -14.66 25.59
CA LEU A 101 -7.25 -14.57 24.17
C LEU A 101 -7.65 -15.96 23.65
N THR A 102 -8.67 -15.99 22.82
CA THR A 102 -9.17 -17.22 22.19
C THR A 102 -9.43 -16.96 20.71
N PHE A 103 -9.61 -18.01 19.93
CA PHE A 103 -10.03 -17.90 18.54
C PHE A 103 -11.25 -16.97 18.35
N MET A 104 -12.15 -16.89 19.35
CA MET A 104 -13.36 -16.08 19.25
C MET A 104 -13.10 -14.57 19.45
N ASN A 105 -12.07 -14.19 20.19
CA ASN A 105 -11.81 -12.78 20.54
C ASN A 105 -10.47 -12.23 20.00
N ILE A 106 -9.60 -13.06 19.43
CA ILE A 106 -8.30 -12.63 18.91
C ILE A 106 -8.41 -11.57 17.79
N ALA A 107 -9.54 -11.50 17.08
CA ALA A 107 -9.78 -10.44 16.09
C ALA A 107 -9.88 -9.05 16.73
N GLY A 108 -10.18 -8.96 18.02
CA GLY A 108 -10.25 -7.71 18.78
C GLY A 108 -8.91 -7.03 19.07
N ILE A 109 -7.78 -7.66 18.69
CA ILE A 109 -6.45 -7.06 18.81
C ILE A 109 -6.15 -6.00 17.72
N PHE A 110 -6.96 -5.95 16.66
CA PHE A 110 -6.83 -4.90 15.65
C PHE A 110 -7.40 -3.59 16.14
N PRO A 111 -6.76 -2.44 15.82
CA PRO A 111 -7.26 -1.13 16.22
C PRO A 111 -8.58 -0.79 15.52
N ASP A 112 -9.42 -0.04 16.22
CA ASP A 112 -10.63 0.53 15.64
C ASP A 112 -10.29 1.55 14.54
N LYS A 113 -11.16 1.64 13.54
CA LYS A 113 -11.02 2.64 12.47
C LYS A 113 -11.35 4.03 13.00
N PHE A 114 -10.59 5.04 12.54
CA PHE A 114 -11.00 6.43 12.70
C PHE A 114 -12.23 6.74 11.83
N SER A 115 -13.04 7.72 12.26
CA SER A 115 -14.33 8.01 11.63
C SER A 115 -14.20 8.58 10.21
N GLU A 116 -13.18 9.41 9.93
CA GLU A 116 -13.03 10.12 8.67
C GLU A 116 -11.62 9.98 8.09
N ALA A 117 -11.56 9.92 6.76
CA ALA A 117 -10.29 9.87 6.04
C ALA A 117 -9.80 11.29 5.75
N ILE A 118 -8.53 11.56 6.03
CA ILE A 118 -7.87 12.83 5.70
C ILE A 118 -7.73 12.95 4.18
N THR A 119 -8.22 14.05 3.61
CA THR A 119 -8.13 14.31 2.17
C THR A 119 -6.77 14.88 1.76
N CYS A 120 -6.43 14.79 0.47
CA CYS A 120 -5.22 15.46 -0.03
C CYS A 120 -5.29 16.98 0.18
N GLY A 121 -6.47 17.60 0.03
CA GLY A 121 -6.65 19.01 0.24
C GLY A 121 -6.34 19.44 1.67
N ASP A 122 -6.80 18.67 2.66
CA ASP A 122 -6.51 18.94 4.06
C ASP A 122 -5.04 18.69 4.39
N ALA A 123 -4.52 17.54 3.94
CA ALA A 123 -3.15 17.11 4.22
C ALA A 123 -2.07 18.03 3.63
N PHE A 124 -2.36 18.70 2.52
CA PHE A 124 -1.40 19.55 1.81
C PHE A 124 -1.61 21.06 2.03
N SER A 125 -2.60 21.42 2.87
CA SER A 125 -3.04 22.83 3.03
C SER A 125 -1.98 23.76 3.61
N ASP A 126 -1.05 23.26 4.39
CA ASP A 126 0.01 23.98 5.11
C ASP A 126 1.41 23.72 4.56
N LEU A 127 1.52 23.03 3.41
CA LEU A 127 2.83 22.74 2.81
C LEU A 127 3.46 23.97 2.20
N GLU A 128 4.73 24.16 2.49
CA GLU A 128 5.59 25.11 1.78
C GLU A 128 6.24 24.41 0.59
N TYR A 129 6.23 25.08 -0.57
CA TYR A 129 6.72 24.53 -1.82
C TYR A 129 8.04 25.15 -2.25
N ASP A 130 8.98 24.32 -2.66
CA ASP A 130 10.16 24.75 -3.38
C ASP A 130 9.78 25.08 -4.84
N GLU A 131 9.84 26.35 -5.22
CA GLU A 131 9.50 26.85 -6.55
C GLU A 131 10.37 26.22 -7.66
N GLU A 132 11.65 25.94 -7.37
CA GLU A 132 12.56 25.30 -8.32
C GLU A 132 12.16 23.85 -8.55
N GLU A 133 11.80 23.11 -7.49
CA GLU A 133 11.27 21.74 -7.60
C GLU A 133 10.00 21.72 -8.44
N ILE A 134 9.03 22.59 -8.15
CA ILE A 134 7.75 22.67 -8.88
C ILE A 134 7.98 22.95 -10.36
N LYS A 135 8.86 23.88 -10.68
CA LYS A 135 9.24 24.19 -12.07
C LYS A 135 9.87 23.00 -12.75
N MET A 136 10.84 22.36 -12.11
CA MET A 136 11.51 21.17 -12.65
C MET A 136 10.52 20.02 -12.89
N LEU A 137 9.62 19.74 -11.93
CA LEU A 137 8.60 18.70 -12.07
C LEU A 137 7.66 18.97 -13.24
N THR A 138 7.23 20.23 -13.42
CA THR A 138 6.34 20.65 -14.50
C THR A 138 7.01 20.50 -15.86
N GLU A 139 8.25 20.97 -16.01
CA GLU A 139 9.04 20.85 -17.24
C GLU A 139 9.32 19.37 -17.59
N LYS A 140 9.72 18.59 -16.61
CA LYS A 140 9.98 17.16 -16.81
C LYS A 140 8.72 16.40 -17.21
N PHE A 141 7.59 16.74 -16.59
CA PHE A 141 6.31 16.10 -16.90
C PHE A 141 5.81 16.44 -18.31
N SER A 142 5.99 17.69 -18.75
CA SER A 142 5.59 18.16 -20.08
C SER A 142 6.30 17.41 -21.24
N LYS A 143 7.52 16.94 -20.98
CA LYS A 143 8.35 16.16 -21.94
C LYS A 143 8.11 14.64 -21.81
N GLY A 144 7.31 14.21 -20.84
CA GLY A 144 7.09 12.79 -20.52
C GLY A 144 5.99 12.15 -21.38
N SER A 145 6.10 10.83 -21.57
CA SER A 145 5.11 10.02 -22.31
C SER A 145 3.69 10.05 -21.73
N HIS A 146 3.54 10.45 -20.49
CA HIS A 146 2.25 10.53 -19.81
C HIS A 146 1.51 11.86 -20.05
N PHE A 147 2.18 12.87 -20.59
CA PHE A 147 1.64 14.23 -20.70
C PHE A 147 0.37 14.29 -21.54
N GLU A 148 0.37 13.67 -22.73
CA GLU A 148 -0.79 13.65 -23.62
C GLU A 148 -2.03 13.04 -22.98
N THR A 149 -1.85 11.92 -22.25
CA THR A 149 -2.97 11.29 -21.53
C THR A 149 -3.45 12.15 -20.38
N ALA A 150 -2.51 12.72 -19.61
CA ALA A 150 -2.83 13.61 -18.48
C ALA A 150 -3.55 14.88 -18.91
N SER A 151 -3.24 15.44 -20.07
CA SER A 151 -3.90 16.65 -20.59
C SER A 151 -5.37 16.46 -20.93
N LYS A 152 -5.78 15.20 -21.16
CA LYS A 152 -7.20 14.83 -21.39
C LYS A 152 -7.97 14.61 -20.07
N MET A 153 -7.27 14.47 -18.95
CA MET A 153 -7.89 14.26 -17.64
C MET A 153 -8.37 15.60 -17.06
N PRO A 154 -9.65 15.72 -16.62
CA PRO A 154 -10.15 16.93 -15.98
C PRO A 154 -9.26 17.37 -14.79
N LYS A 155 -9.10 18.69 -14.62
CA LYS A 155 -8.49 19.29 -13.44
C LYS A 155 -9.50 19.34 -12.29
N ASP A 156 -9.00 19.31 -11.06
CA ASP A 156 -9.79 19.33 -9.81
C ASP A 156 -10.94 18.31 -9.79
N PRO A 157 -10.67 17.02 -10.03
CA PRO A 157 -11.71 16.01 -10.07
C PRO A 157 -12.23 15.68 -8.67
N ASP A 158 -13.54 15.38 -8.53
CA ASP A 158 -14.15 14.95 -7.27
C ASP A 158 -13.68 13.58 -6.81
N LYS A 159 -13.10 12.79 -7.71
CA LYS A 159 -12.55 11.45 -7.44
C LYS A 159 -11.20 11.26 -8.14
N VAL A 160 -10.43 10.29 -7.66
CA VAL A 160 -9.19 9.90 -8.33
C VAL A 160 -9.49 9.37 -9.73
N LEU A 161 -8.80 9.91 -10.73
CA LEU A 161 -8.92 9.48 -12.12
C LEU A 161 -7.75 8.55 -12.49
N THR A 162 -8.00 7.58 -13.36
CA THR A 162 -6.98 6.62 -13.82
C THR A 162 -6.65 6.88 -15.29
N GLY A 163 -5.36 6.89 -15.63
CA GLY A 163 -4.90 7.20 -16.98
C GLY A 163 -5.41 6.26 -18.07
N CYS A 164 -5.71 5.00 -17.72
CA CYS A 164 -6.26 4.04 -18.70
C CYS A 164 -7.62 4.48 -19.27
N ASP A 165 -8.41 5.24 -18.53
CA ASP A 165 -9.73 5.73 -18.98
C ASP A 165 -9.60 6.86 -20.03
N TYR A 166 -8.42 7.49 -20.13
CA TYR A 166 -8.11 8.60 -21.01
C TYR A 166 -7.09 8.26 -22.10
N HIS A 167 -6.48 7.09 -22.03
CA HIS A 167 -5.53 6.61 -23.04
C HIS A 167 -6.24 5.78 -24.12
N PRO A 168 -6.03 6.04 -25.42
CA PRO A 168 -6.78 5.37 -26.51
C PRO A 168 -6.71 3.84 -26.50
N LYS A 169 -5.60 3.28 -25.98
CA LYS A 169 -5.37 1.83 -25.88
C LYS A 169 -5.50 1.30 -24.44
N GLY A 170 -6.07 2.06 -23.51
CA GLY A 170 -6.20 1.65 -22.10
C GLY A 170 -4.88 1.46 -21.35
N HIS A 171 -3.78 2.05 -21.83
CA HIS A 171 -2.50 2.02 -21.13
C HIS A 171 -2.47 3.02 -19.97
N HIS A 172 -1.34 3.12 -19.24
CA HIS A 172 -1.12 4.06 -18.13
C HIS A 172 -2.03 3.80 -16.91
N PHE A 173 -2.34 2.53 -16.59
CA PHE A 173 -3.17 2.15 -15.44
C PHE A 173 -2.56 2.61 -14.09
N ASN A 174 -1.23 2.77 -13.99
CA ASN A 174 -0.54 3.27 -12.81
C ASN A 174 -0.57 4.80 -12.69
N MET A 175 -0.90 5.52 -13.78
CA MET A 175 -1.01 6.96 -13.76
C MET A 175 -2.35 7.37 -13.19
N LYS A 176 -2.36 8.19 -12.16
CA LYS A 176 -3.57 8.65 -11.48
C LYS A 176 -3.51 10.14 -11.24
N ARG A 177 -4.53 10.89 -11.66
CA ARG A 177 -4.75 12.26 -11.18
C ARG A 177 -5.46 12.17 -9.84
N ILE A 178 -4.84 12.70 -8.79
CA ILE A 178 -5.44 12.68 -7.46
C ILE A 178 -6.60 13.68 -7.37
N SER A 179 -7.40 13.55 -6.32
CA SER A 179 -8.47 14.49 -5.99
C SER A 179 -8.12 15.20 -4.68
N ARG A 180 -8.37 16.50 -4.61
CA ARG A 180 -8.23 17.25 -3.35
C ARG A 180 -9.24 16.80 -2.27
N HIS A 181 -10.37 16.22 -2.69
CA HIS A 181 -11.48 15.78 -1.83
C HIS A 181 -11.36 14.33 -1.36
N LYS A 182 -10.27 13.65 -1.67
CA LYS A 182 -10.05 12.23 -1.31
C LYS A 182 -8.62 12.03 -0.80
N PRO A 183 -8.36 10.98 -0.02
CA PRO A 183 -7.00 10.54 0.25
C PRO A 183 -6.25 10.22 -1.04
N ALA A 184 -4.93 10.39 -1.03
CA ALA A 184 -4.09 9.98 -2.16
C ALA A 184 -4.26 8.47 -2.45
N PRO A 185 -4.24 8.03 -3.71
CA PRO A 185 -4.11 6.61 -4.01
C PRO A 185 -2.73 6.12 -3.60
N THR A 186 -2.54 4.80 -3.50
CA THR A 186 -1.24 4.21 -3.16
C THR A 186 -0.12 4.81 -4.02
N ILE A 187 0.83 5.47 -3.37
CA ILE A 187 2.04 6.02 -3.97
C ILE A 187 3.05 4.87 -4.11
N THR A 188 3.67 4.75 -5.28
CA THR A 188 4.65 3.73 -5.61
C THR A 188 5.98 4.37 -5.97
N ALA A 189 7.08 3.61 -5.91
CA ALA A 189 8.43 4.09 -6.26
C ALA A 189 8.51 4.66 -7.69
N SER A 190 7.68 4.18 -8.62
CA SER A 190 7.58 4.74 -9.99
C SER A 190 6.86 6.08 -10.06
N GLY A 191 6.20 6.49 -8.98
CA GLY A 191 5.49 7.76 -8.83
C GLY A 191 4.44 7.96 -9.93
N GLY A 192 3.27 7.37 -9.81
CA GLY A 192 2.19 7.50 -10.81
C GLY A 192 1.19 8.61 -10.53
N CYS A 193 1.31 9.33 -9.42
CA CYS A 193 0.36 10.35 -9.00
C CYS A 193 0.65 11.71 -9.64
N ILE A 194 -0.38 12.32 -10.22
CA ILE A 194 -0.39 13.66 -10.81
C ILE A 194 -1.22 14.55 -9.88
N HIS A 195 -0.75 15.76 -9.64
CA HIS A 195 -1.46 16.76 -8.86
C HIS A 195 -2.86 17.04 -9.42
N TRP A 196 -3.83 17.37 -8.56
CA TRP A 196 -5.24 17.53 -8.96
C TRP A 196 -5.45 18.67 -9.99
N SER A 197 -4.79 19.83 -9.81
CA SER A 197 -4.96 21.00 -10.68
C SER A 197 -3.79 21.25 -11.63
N GLU A 198 -2.59 20.79 -11.28
CA GLU A 198 -1.36 21.09 -12.03
C GLU A 198 -0.92 19.92 -12.92
N MET A 199 -0.15 20.24 -13.96
CA MET A 199 0.39 19.26 -14.90
C MET A 199 1.79 18.81 -14.47
N ARG A 200 1.88 18.24 -13.27
CA ARG A 200 3.11 17.71 -12.67
C ARG A 200 2.82 16.48 -11.82
N LYS A 201 3.85 15.74 -11.51
CA LYS A 201 3.78 14.73 -10.43
C LYS A 201 3.69 15.44 -9.08
N LEU A 202 3.38 14.68 -8.04
CA LEU A 202 3.46 15.19 -6.67
C LEU A 202 4.88 15.64 -6.36
N ALA A 203 5.01 16.75 -5.64
CA ALA A 203 6.25 17.21 -5.03
C ALA A 203 6.69 16.25 -3.93
N LEU A 204 7.94 16.39 -3.48
CA LEU A 204 8.47 15.54 -2.42
C LEU A 204 7.67 15.71 -1.13
N CYS A 205 7.43 16.97 -0.71
CA CYS A 205 6.64 17.29 0.48
C CYS A 205 5.22 16.74 0.42
N GLU A 206 4.53 16.82 -0.73
CA GLU A 206 3.20 16.20 -0.92
C GLU A 206 3.24 14.68 -0.78
N SER A 207 4.28 14.06 -1.34
CA SER A 207 4.46 12.61 -1.27
C SER A 207 4.79 12.14 0.14
N GLN A 208 5.64 12.87 0.87
CA GLN A 208 5.98 12.60 2.27
C GLN A 208 4.74 12.73 3.16
N ARG A 209 4.01 13.85 3.05
CA ARG A 209 2.80 14.11 3.82
C ARG A 209 1.73 13.05 3.54
N ALA A 210 1.51 12.65 2.27
CA ALA A 210 0.56 11.59 1.91
C ALA A 210 0.94 10.22 2.48
N MET A 211 2.21 9.98 2.78
CA MET A 211 2.69 8.75 3.42
C MET A 211 2.87 8.87 4.94
N SER A 212 2.48 10.01 5.53
CA SER A 212 2.69 10.33 6.95
C SER A 212 4.16 10.23 7.37
N LEU A 213 5.08 10.60 6.48
CA LEU A 213 6.48 10.80 6.81
C LEU A 213 6.67 12.20 7.42
N PRO A 214 7.69 12.39 8.28
CA PRO A 214 8.06 13.72 8.76
C PRO A 214 8.36 14.69 7.61
N ASP A 215 8.12 15.95 7.83
CA ASP A 215 8.37 17.01 6.83
C ASP A 215 9.84 17.47 6.82
N ASP A 216 10.68 17.03 7.78
CA ASP A 216 12.11 17.31 8.00
C ASP A 216 13.02 16.16 7.52
#